data_6bc0c47df82d46636b66afb24de6fb18
#
_entry.id   6bc0c47df82d46636b66afb24de6fb18
#
_cell.length_a   1.000
_cell.length_b   1.000
_cell.length_c   1.000
_cell.angle_alpha   90.00
_cell.angle_beta   90.00
_cell.angle_gamma   90.00
#
_symmetry.space_group_name_H-M   'P 1'
#
loop_
_entity.id
_entity.type
_entity.pdbx_description
1 polymer ?
#
loop_
_entity_poly.entity_id
_entity_poly.type
_entity_poly.pdbx_seq_one_letter_code
_entity_poly.pdbx_strand_id
1 'polypeptide(L)'
;MTDFLAWQTAIVNEYKRENQFVTQNFDFEWRGHSYGIQPDVDHFAAAKAFDITGVDIYHPSQDDLTGIEISFGGDVARSTKGSNYLVLETEAQAFSHWVPYPGQLRLQAFSHLASGANMVAYWHWHSLHNSFETYWKGLLSHDFEPNPVYEEAKSIGRDFQRLSPHLVNLKKSNKVALLFSNESLTAIEWFKFSFTSAKNYNDVVRLMYDELYKMNMGCDMLDPSRDNFDDYSLLVVPCLYTASDELLNRLNRFVERGGHIVYTFKSGFTNEHVKVRTVHQPGIISEACGISYNLFVEPKQVTLKDDPFQVGEANNQVHTWMELITPTTAEVLAYYDHPHWGAYAAITQNRYGQGMAIYVGCMTSSEVIRKVLEHAVKQASLWGADQEISFPLITKSGTNRHGRMVRYYFNYSDLPASCIYAHHEGVELLSGQKIHQDQTLEIERWGVRIIEENNEQ
;
A
#
# COMPACT_ATOMS: atom_id res chain seq x y z
N MET A 1 -5.98 -15.67 18.41
CA MET A 1 -6.85 -14.54 18.03
C MET A 1 -7.94 -14.99 17.06
N THR A 2 -7.62 -15.52 15.88
CA THR A 2 -8.59 -15.91 14.82
C THR A 2 -9.70 -16.84 15.32
N ASP A 3 -9.36 -17.94 16.03
CA ASP A 3 -10.35 -18.88 16.56
C ASP A 3 -11.28 -18.23 17.59
N PHE A 4 -10.76 -17.32 18.41
CA PHE A 4 -11.57 -16.59 19.38
C PHE A 4 -12.58 -15.67 18.71
N LEU A 5 -12.16 -14.94 17.68
CA LEU A 5 -13.04 -14.08 16.89
C LEU A 5 -14.12 -14.91 16.15
N ALA A 6 -13.73 -16.05 15.57
CA ALA A 6 -14.66 -16.97 14.92
C ALA A 6 -15.71 -17.53 15.90
N TRP A 7 -15.29 -17.88 17.13
CA TRP A 7 -16.18 -18.32 18.19
C TRP A 7 -17.18 -17.22 18.61
N GLN A 8 -16.70 -15.97 18.80
CA GLN A 8 -17.61 -14.85 19.11
C GLN A 8 -18.61 -14.62 17.98
N THR A 9 -18.16 -14.63 16.74
CA THR A 9 -19.04 -14.46 15.56
C THR A 9 -20.08 -15.57 15.46
N ALA A 10 -19.71 -16.82 15.77
CA ALA A 10 -20.67 -17.93 15.79
C ALA A 10 -21.82 -17.67 16.79
N ILE A 11 -21.50 -17.18 17.99
CA ILE A 11 -22.51 -16.80 18.99
C ILE A 11 -23.40 -15.67 18.47
N VAL A 12 -22.80 -14.60 17.90
CA VAL A 12 -23.58 -13.47 17.37
C VAL A 12 -24.53 -13.93 16.26
N ASN A 13 -24.09 -14.85 15.39
CA ASN A 13 -24.88 -15.37 14.29
C ASN A 13 -26.14 -16.14 14.75
N GLU A 14 -26.14 -16.69 15.97
CA GLU A 14 -27.34 -17.35 16.55
C GLU A 14 -28.46 -16.35 16.88
N TYR A 15 -28.09 -15.07 17.13
CA TYR A 15 -29.03 -14.06 17.64
C TYR A 15 -29.25 -12.90 16.67
N LYS A 16 -28.36 -12.69 15.68
CA LYS A 16 -28.51 -11.60 14.72
C LYS A 16 -29.73 -11.81 13.81
N ARG A 17 -30.34 -10.71 13.37
CA ARG A 17 -31.39 -10.72 12.35
C ARG A 17 -30.77 -10.88 10.96
N GLU A 18 -31.57 -11.31 9.99
CA GLU A 18 -31.14 -11.55 8.61
C GLU A 18 -30.49 -10.32 7.96
N ASN A 19 -30.96 -9.10 8.28
CA ASN A 19 -30.44 -7.84 7.74
C ASN A 19 -29.28 -7.22 8.54
N GLN A 20 -28.74 -7.92 9.53
CA GLN A 20 -27.58 -7.48 10.31
C GLN A 20 -26.31 -8.19 9.82
N PHE A 21 -25.19 -7.47 9.80
CA PHE A 21 -23.88 -8.00 9.49
C PHE A 21 -22.97 -7.95 10.71
N VAL A 22 -21.95 -8.79 10.69
CA VAL A 22 -20.88 -8.82 11.69
C VAL A 22 -19.64 -8.20 11.09
N THR A 23 -19.02 -7.31 11.82
CA THR A 23 -17.74 -6.68 11.49
C THR A 23 -16.86 -6.57 12.73
N GLN A 24 -15.60 -6.20 12.54
CA GLN A 24 -14.63 -6.03 13.61
C GLN A 24 -13.71 -4.85 13.26
N ASN A 25 -13.35 -4.04 14.24
CA ASN A 25 -12.32 -3.02 14.10
C ASN A 25 -10.95 -3.71 13.98
N PHE A 26 -10.38 -3.71 12.79
CA PHE A 26 -8.97 -4.05 12.62
C PHE A 26 -8.15 -2.78 12.74
N ASP A 27 -7.21 -2.80 13.65
CA ASP A 27 -6.23 -1.75 13.82
C ASP A 27 -4.97 -2.10 13.05
N PHE A 28 -4.52 -1.18 12.21
CA PHE A 28 -3.26 -1.26 11.47
C PHE A 28 -2.19 -0.37 12.10
N GLU A 29 -2.42 0.10 13.31
CA GLU A 29 -1.50 0.96 14.01
C GLU A 29 -0.15 0.29 14.21
N TRP A 30 0.87 0.97 13.70
CA TRP A 30 2.26 0.64 13.90
C TRP A 30 3.02 1.95 14.02
N ARG A 31 3.71 2.19 15.13
CA ARG A 31 4.42 3.45 15.38
C ARG A 31 3.51 4.70 15.45
N GLY A 32 2.31 4.56 15.99
CA GLY A 32 1.41 5.66 16.32
C GLY A 32 0.41 6.08 15.24
N HIS A 33 0.38 5.42 14.09
CA HIS A 33 -0.64 5.58 13.04
C HIS A 33 -0.61 4.37 12.09
N SER A 34 -1.49 4.32 11.10
CA SER A 34 -1.66 3.17 10.18
C SER A 34 -0.43 2.94 9.29
N TYR A 35 0.71 2.71 9.92
CA TYR A 35 2.01 2.55 9.28
C TYR A 35 2.23 1.16 8.68
N GLY A 36 1.72 0.11 9.31
CA GLY A 36 1.97 -1.27 8.91
C GLY A 36 0.96 -2.23 9.48
N ILE A 37 1.22 -3.53 9.39
CA ILE A 37 0.38 -4.59 9.93
C ILE A 37 0.98 -5.08 11.24
N GLN A 38 0.12 -5.31 12.24
CA GLN A 38 0.54 -5.79 13.54
C GLN A 38 1.01 -7.25 13.47
N PRO A 39 2.16 -7.61 14.10
CA PRO A 39 2.73 -8.96 13.98
C PRO A 39 1.88 -10.04 14.68
N ASP A 40 1.11 -9.68 15.70
CA ASP A 40 0.33 -10.61 16.51
C ASP A 40 -1.04 -10.97 15.92
N VAL A 41 -1.41 -10.39 14.78
CA VAL A 41 -2.72 -10.56 14.15
C VAL A 41 -2.56 -10.92 12.67
N ASP A 42 -3.02 -12.11 12.30
CA ASP A 42 -3.25 -12.45 10.90
C ASP A 42 -4.62 -11.89 10.47
N HIS A 43 -4.59 -10.69 9.86
CA HIS A 43 -5.79 -9.99 9.43
C HIS A 43 -6.54 -10.72 8.31
N PHE A 44 -5.84 -11.41 7.41
CA PHE A 44 -6.45 -12.18 6.32
C PHE A 44 -7.19 -13.41 6.85
N ALA A 45 -6.61 -14.13 7.81
CA ALA A 45 -7.27 -15.25 8.45
C ALA A 45 -8.44 -14.80 9.34
N ALA A 46 -8.25 -13.74 10.13
CA ALA A 46 -9.26 -13.21 11.04
C ALA A 46 -10.47 -12.64 10.29
N ALA A 47 -10.27 -11.95 9.16
CA ALA A 47 -11.35 -11.39 8.35
C ALA A 47 -12.33 -12.44 7.83
N LYS A 48 -11.94 -13.72 7.71
CA LYS A 48 -12.83 -14.81 7.29
C LYS A 48 -14.00 -15.04 8.25
N ALA A 49 -13.85 -14.62 9.52
CA ALA A 49 -14.87 -14.75 10.54
C ALA A 49 -16.02 -13.73 10.41
N PHE A 50 -15.87 -12.66 9.65
CA PHE A 50 -16.82 -11.55 9.59
C PHE A 50 -17.49 -11.43 8.23
N ASP A 51 -18.65 -10.77 8.20
CA ASP A 51 -19.39 -10.52 6.94
C ASP A 51 -18.68 -9.41 6.12
N ILE A 52 -18.27 -8.34 6.78
CA ILE A 52 -17.60 -7.16 6.16
C ILE A 52 -16.36 -6.81 6.99
N THR A 53 -15.25 -6.51 6.32
CA THR A 53 -14.05 -5.99 6.99
C THR A 53 -14.30 -4.58 7.49
N GLY A 54 -14.09 -4.36 8.78
CA GLY A 54 -14.06 -3.05 9.42
C GLY A 54 -12.65 -2.71 9.86
N VAL A 55 -12.28 -1.45 9.78
CA VAL A 55 -10.91 -1.00 10.09
C VAL A 55 -10.91 0.35 10.77
N ASP A 56 -9.89 0.57 11.57
CA ASP A 56 -9.51 1.85 12.12
C ASP A 56 -8.28 2.34 11.37
N ILE A 57 -8.39 3.50 10.72
CA ILE A 57 -7.29 4.09 9.94
C ILE A 57 -7.03 5.49 10.47
N TYR A 58 -5.95 5.61 11.23
CA TYR A 58 -5.42 6.87 11.72
C TYR A 58 -4.20 7.30 10.92
N HIS A 59 -4.03 8.60 10.69
CA HIS A 59 -3.01 9.12 9.80
C HIS A 59 -2.61 10.55 10.19
N PRO A 60 -1.45 11.06 9.76
CA PRO A 60 -1.07 12.44 9.94
C PRO A 60 -2.05 13.43 9.29
N SER A 61 -2.15 14.62 9.87
CA SER A 61 -2.85 15.79 9.33
C SER A 61 -1.88 16.94 9.10
N GLN A 62 -2.38 18.10 8.67
CA GLN A 62 -1.63 19.32 8.42
C GLN A 62 -0.55 19.10 7.34
N ASP A 63 0.68 19.54 7.57
CA ASP A 63 1.78 19.46 6.60
C ASP A 63 2.26 18.01 6.36
N ASP A 64 1.94 17.10 7.27
CA ASP A 64 2.31 15.68 7.20
C ASP A 64 1.27 14.82 6.46
N LEU A 65 0.13 15.40 6.03
CA LEU A 65 -0.91 14.68 5.31
C LEU A 65 -0.47 14.36 3.88
N THR A 66 -0.24 13.10 3.58
CA THR A 66 0.14 12.60 2.25
C THR A 66 -0.90 11.66 1.63
N GLY A 67 -1.86 11.17 2.43
CA GLY A 67 -2.84 10.16 2.03
C GLY A 67 -2.29 8.74 1.90
N ILE A 68 -1.00 8.52 2.14
CA ILE A 68 -0.36 7.20 2.01
C ILE A 68 -0.95 6.21 3.02
N GLU A 69 -1.15 6.61 4.28
CA GLU A 69 -1.70 5.77 5.34
C GLU A 69 -3.14 5.37 5.02
N ILE A 70 -3.96 6.31 4.55
CA ILE A 70 -5.34 6.06 4.10
C ILE A 70 -5.34 5.03 2.96
N SER A 71 -4.43 5.19 2.02
CA SER A 71 -4.27 4.28 0.89
C SER A 71 -3.82 2.89 1.34
N PHE A 72 -2.77 2.82 2.16
CA PHE A 72 -2.20 1.57 2.66
C PHE A 72 -3.24 0.78 3.47
N GLY A 73 -3.83 1.41 4.50
CA GLY A 73 -4.85 0.77 5.33
C GLY A 73 -6.07 0.34 4.52
N GLY A 74 -6.51 1.17 3.57
CA GLY A 74 -7.62 0.86 2.66
C GLY A 74 -7.32 -0.31 1.73
N ASP A 75 -6.12 -0.38 1.14
CA ASP A 75 -5.73 -1.48 0.26
C ASP A 75 -5.56 -2.80 1.03
N VAL A 76 -5.03 -2.76 2.28
CA VAL A 76 -5.01 -3.92 3.17
C VAL A 76 -6.43 -4.38 3.48
N ALA A 77 -7.28 -3.47 3.97
CA ALA A 77 -8.66 -3.79 4.36
C ALA A 77 -9.46 -4.42 3.21
N ARG A 78 -9.43 -3.80 2.03
CA ARG A 78 -10.10 -4.31 0.84
C ARG A 78 -9.59 -5.70 0.47
N SER A 79 -8.30 -5.92 0.55
CA SER A 79 -7.65 -7.17 0.13
C SER A 79 -7.95 -8.35 1.06
N THR A 80 -8.25 -8.13 2.35
CA THR A 80 -8.54 -9.22 3.31
C THR A 80 -9.68 -10.11 2.83
N LYS A 81 -10.71 -9.53 2.20
CA LYS A 81 -11.88 -10.25 1.65
C LYS A 81 -12.03 -10.11 0.13
N GLY A 82 -11.20 -9.29 -0.54
CA GLY A 82 -11.36 -8.95 -1.95
C GLY A 82 -12.64 -8.15 -2.23
N SER A 83 -13.11 -7.35 -1.26
CA SER A 83 -14.36 -6.60 -1.33
C SER A 83 -14.25 -5.25 -0.61
N ASN A 84 -15.24 -4.37 -0.84
CA ASN A 84 -15.34 -3.09 -0.13
C ASN A 84 -15.41 -3.30 1.39
N TYR A 85 -14.98 -2.31 2.15
CA TYR A 85 -14.81 -2.34 3.59
C TYR A 85 -15.46 -1.13 4.27
N LEU A 86 -15.44 -1.11 5.60
CA LEU A 86 -15.95 -0.01 6.41
C LEU A 86 -14.79 0.61 7.20
N VAL A 87 -14.68 1.94 7.18
CA VAL A 87 -13.83 2.66 8.12
C VAL A 87 -14.67 2.92 9.36
N LEU A 88 -14.43 2.13 10.41
CA LEU A 88 -15.18 2.18 11.67
C LEU A 88 -14.65 3.29 12.57
N GLU A 89 -13.36 3.61 12.44
CA GLU A 89 -12.74 4.74 13.10
C GLU A 89 -11.73 5.43 12.18
N THR A 90 -11.77 6.76 12.19
CA THR A 90 -10.70 7.65 11.74
C THR A 90 -10.80 8.96 12.53
N GLU A 91 -9.75 9.75 12.56
CA GLU A 91 -9.76 11.00 13.31
C GLU A 91 -10.74 12.05 12.74
N ALA A 92 -11.43 12.74 13.66
CA ALA A 92 -12.15 13.98 13.36
C ALA A 92 -11.19 15.17 13.38
N GLN A 93 -10.56 15.41 14.55
CA GLN A 93 -9.53 16.42 14.78
C GLN A 93 -8.20 15.80 15.23
N ALA A 94 -8.18 14.50 15.54
CA ALA A 94 -7.06 13.74 16.05
C ALA A 94 -6.50 14.20 17.41
N PHE A 95 -5.27 13.84 17.69
CA PHE A 95 -4.54 14.09 18.93
C PHE A 95 -4.33 15.58 19.22
N SER A 96 -3.72 15.88 20.35
CA SER A 96 -3.44 17.26 20.78
C SER A 96 -2.62 18.07 19.77
N HIS A 97 -1.73 17.43 19.01
CA HIS A 97 -0.80 18.09 18.08
C HIS A 97 -1.34 18.24 16.65
N TRP A 98 -2.51 17.69 16.34
CA TRP A 98 -3.12 17.81 15.01
C TRP A 98 -4.51 18.45 15.07
N VAL A 99 -4.79 19.32 14.11
CA VAL A 99 -6.11 19.82 13.72
C VAL A 99 -6.06 19.94 12.19
N PRO A 100 -6.96 19.31 11.44
CA PRO A 100 -6.90 19.37 9.98
C PRO A 100 -7.04 20.82 9.49
N TYR A 101 -6.27 21.18 8.49
CA TYR A 101 -6.44 22.44 7.78
C TYR A 101 -7.76 22.45 6.99
N PRO A 102 -8.34 23.62 6.70
CA PRO A 102 -9.56 23.71 5.88
C PRO A 102 -9.41 22.94 4.56
N GLY A 103 -10.33 22.03 4.27
CA GLY A 103 -10.32 21.15 3.10
C GLY A 103 -9.72 19.75 3.36
N GLN A 104 -8.89 19.59 4.39
CA GLN A 104 -8.23 18.32 4.65
C GLN A 104 -9.18 17.22 5.11
N LEU A 105 -10.17 17.52 5.96
CA LEU A 105 -11.13 16.50 6.40
C LEU A 105 -11.91 15.93 5.22
N ARG A 106 -12.30 16.82 4.26
CA ARG A 106 -12.97 16.41 3.04
C ARG A 106 -12.08 15.60 2.11
N LEU A 107 -10.82 16.02 1.94
CA LEU A 107 -9.80 15.27 1.19
C LEU A 107 -9.63 13.85 1.74
N GLN A 108 -9.47 13.72 3.06
CA GLN A 108 -9.34 12.44 3.77
C GLN A 108 -10.58 11.56 3.56
N ALA A 109 -11.77 12.10 3.72
CA ALA A 109 -13.02 11.35 3.58
C ALA A 109 -13.18 10.75 2.16
N PHE A 110 -12.91 11.54 1.12
CA PHE A 110 -12.93 11.03 -0.26
C PHE A 110 -11.76 10.10 -0.58
N SER A 111 -10.62 10.23 0.09
CA SER A 111 -9.49 9.29 -0.04
C SER A 111 -9.85 7.89 0.45
N HIS A 112 -10.61 7.77 1.55
CA HIS A 112 -11.16 6.50 2.01
C HIS A 112 -12.11 5.88 0.97
N LEU A 113 -13.04 6.67 0.41
CA LEU A 113 -13.95 6.17 -0.63
C LEU A 113 -13.20 5.73 -1.89
N ALA A 114 -12.20 6.50 -2.33
CA ALA A 114 -11.37 6.16 -3.49
C ALA A 114 -10.55 4.88 -3.28
N SER A 115 -10.27 4.51 -2.04
CA SER A 115 -9.61 3.26 -1.67
C SER A 115 -10.59 2.07 -1.58
N GLY A 116 -11.91 2.33 -1.66
CA GLY A 116 -12.96 1.32 -1.67
C GLY A 116 -13.79 1.23 -0.38
N ALA A 117 -13.68 2.19 0.53
CA ALA A 117 -14.55 2.24 1.71
C ALA A 117 -16.00 2.56 1.31
N ASN A 118 -16.96 1.91 1.96
CA ASN A 118 -18.38 2.20 1.84
C ASN A 118 -18.93 3.03 3.00
N MET A 119 -18.14 3.27 4.02
CA MET A 119 -18.49 4.06 5.21
C MET A 119 -17.23 4.71 5.78
N VAL A 120 -17.40 5.90 6.32
CA VAL A 120 -16.39 6.60 7.13
C VAL A 120 -17.06 7.04 8.44
N ALA A 121 -16.57 6.55 9.57
CA ALA A 121 -17.01 6.96 10.89
C ALA A 121 -15.87 7.65 11.64
N TYR A 122 -16.20 8.78 12.25
CA TYR A 122 -15.20 9.59 12.96
C TYR A 122 -15.11 9.22 14.44
N TRP A 123 -13.92 9.08 14.94
CA TRP A 123 -13.62 9.11 16.36
C TRP A 123 -13.33 10.56 16.74
N HIS A 124 -14.23 11.31 17.42
CA HIS A 124 -15.57 10.86 17.83
C HIS A 124 -16.55 12.06 17.76
N TRP A 125 -17.77 11.91 18.29
CA TRP A 125 -18.82 12.93 18.15
C TRP A 125 -18.44 14.26 18.80
N HIS A 126 -17.98 14.23 20.06
CA HIS A 126 -17.52 15.41 20.79
C HIS A 126 -16.26 15.12 21.59
N SER A 127 -15.44 16.13 21.82
CA SER A 127 -14.23 16.03 22.63
C SER A 127 -14.56 15.57 24.06
N LEU A 128 -13.80 14.61 24.58
CA LEU A 128 -14.07 13.96 25.86
C LEU A 128 -13.72 14.87 27.04
N HIS A 129 -14.62 14.87 28.06
CA HIS A 129 -14.44 15.67 29.31
C HIS A 129 -13.70 14.92 30.40
N ASN A 130 -13.63 13.60 30.30
CA ASN A 130 -13.02 12.72 31.27
C ASN A 130 -12.19 11.66 30.55
N SER A 131 -11.22 11.03 31.21
CA SER A 131 -10.37 10.01 30.68
C SER A 131 -9.04 10.54 30.14
N PHE A 132 -8.12 9.63 29.87
CA PHE A 132 -6.81 9.96 29.31
C PHE A 132 -6.91 10.48 27.86
N GLU A 133 -8.03 10.24 27.16
CA GLU A 133 -8.31 10.75 25.81
C GLU A 133 -8.93 12.16 25.79
N THR A 134 -8.84 12.92 26.87
CA THR A 134 -9.37 14.30 26.95
C THR A 134 -8.84 15.22 25.84
N TYR A 135 -7.61 14.98 25.37
CA TYR A 135 -7.00 15.75 24.27
C TYR A 135 -7.21 15.15 22.89
N TRP A 136 -7.92 14.04 22.80
CA TRP A 136 -8.38 13.51 21.53
C TRP A 136 -9.68 14.20 21.16
N LYS A 137 -9.62 15.07 20.15
CA LYS A 137 -10.70 16.01 19.84
C LYS A 137 -11.71 15.39 18.86
N GLY A 138 -12.99 15.49 19.20
CA GLY A 138 -14.10 15.03 18.38
C GLY A 138 -14.54 16.06 17.32
N LEU A 139 -15.64 15.78 16.64
CA LEU A 139 -16.27 16.72 15.69
C LEU A 139 -16.72 18.00 16.39
N LEU A 140 -17.38 17.88 17.56
CA LEU A 140 -17.70 19.03 18.42
C LEU A 140 -16.56 19.25 19.42
N SER A 141 -16.34 20.51 19.78
CA SER A 141 -15.38 20.90 20.81
C SER A 141 -15.86 20.53 22.22
N HIS A 142 -15.06 20.81 23.26
CA HIS A 142 -15.41 20.51 24.66
C HIS A 142 -16.64 21.30 25.15
N ASP A 143 -16.97 22.42 24.54
CA ASP A 143 -18.18 23.22 24.80
C ASP A 143 -19.44 22.68 24.11
N PHE A 144 -19.32 21.54 23.38
CA PHE A 144 -20.37 20.91 22.57
C PHE A 144 -20.88 21.79 21.40
N GLU A 145 -20.20 22.87 21.09
CA GLU A 145 -20.59 23.76 20.01
C GLU A 145 -19.93 23.36 18.67
N PRO A 146 -20.58 23.68 17.54
CA PRO A 146 -19.99 23.52 16.21
C PRO A 146 -18.73 24.37 16.05
N ASN A 147 -17.75 23.78 15.36
CA ASN A 147 -16.48 24.40 15.00
C ASN A 147 -16.23 24.22 13.48
N PRO A 148 -15.16 24.78 12.90
CA PRO A 148 -14.89 24.64 11.45
C PRO A 148 -14.82 23.19 10.96
N VAL A 149 -14.31 22.25 11.77
CA VAL A 149 -14.22 20.81 11.43
C VAL A 149 -15.62 20.18 11.38
N TYR A 150 -16.50 20.54 12.31
CA TYR A 150 -17.90 20.10 12.28
C TYR A 150 -18.64 20.58 11.03
N GLU A 151 -18.45 21.84 10.63
CA GLU A 151 -19.10 22.38 9.43
C GLU A 151 -18.58 21.70 8.16
N GLU A 152 -17.29 21.36 8.12
CA GLU A 152 -16.72 20.58 7.02
C GLU A 152 -17.29 19.15 7.00
N ALA A 153 -17.37 18.46 8.15
CA ALA A 153 -17.99 17.14 8.26
C ALA A 153 -19.45 17.13 7.81
N LYS A 154 -20.21 18.18 8.14
CA LYS A 154 -21.60 18.36 7.68
C LYS A 154 -21.69 18.54 6.16
N SER A 155 -20.72 19.22 5.55
CA SER A 155 -20.61 19.33 4.09
C SER A 155 -20.28 17.98 3.45
N ILE A 156 -19.34 17.23 4.04
CA ILE A 156 -19.00 15.87 3.60
C ILE A 156 -20.23 14.95 3.64
N GLY A 157 -21.01 15.00 4.71
CA GLY A 157 -22.24 14.21 4.85
C GLY A 157 -23.25 14.49 3.74
N ARG A 158 -23.43 15.76 3.35
CA ARG A 158 -24.28 16.15 2.22
C ARG A 158 -23.75 15.64 0.89
N ASP A 159 -22.44 15.75 0.65
CA ASP A 159 -21.81 15.22 -0.56
C ASP A 159 -21.95 13.69 -0.63
N PHE A 160 -21.72 12.99 0.46
CA PHE A 160 -21.88 11.54 0.53
C PHE A 160 -23.33 11.11 0.24
N GLN A 161 -24.31 11.79 0.82
CA GLN A 161 -25.72 11.52 0.54
C GLN A 161 -26.05 11.72 -0.96
N ARG A 162 -25.57 12.79 -1.57
CA ARG A 162 -25.79 13.09 -2.98
C ARG A 162 -25.07 12.15 -3.93
N LEU A 163 -23.81 11.79 -3.59
CA LEU A 163 -22.90 11.06 -4.48
C LEU A 163 -22.87 9.54 -4.24
N SER A 164 -23.48 9.04 -3.17
CA SER A 164 -23.50 7.60 -2.86
C SER A 164 -23.94 6.71 -4.04
N PRO A 165 -24.90 7.09 -4.92
CA PRO A 165 -25.24 6.29 -6.09
C PRO A 165 -24.07 6.03 -7.04
N HIS A 166 -23.08 6.92 -7.07
CA HIS A 166 -21.92 6.88 -7.97
C HIS A 166 -20.67 6.28 -7.30
N LEU A 167 -20.53 6.38 -5.97
CA LEU A 167 -19.28 6.14 -5.27
C LEU A 167 -19.26 4.85 -4.41
N VAL A 168 -20.44 4.34 -3.99
CA VAL A 168 -20.55 3.12 -3.18
C VAL A 168 -20.27 1.89 -4.02
N ASN A 169 -19.62 0.88 -3.41
CA ASN A 169 -19.24 -0.38 -4.05
C ASN A 169 -18.29 -0.18 -5.26
N LEU A 170 -17.35 0.74 -5.12
CA LEU A 170 -16.33 1.00 -6.12
C LEU A 170 -15.46 -0.27 -6.30
N LYS A 171 -15.48 -0.86 -7.50
CA LYS A 171 -14.67 -2.02 -7.83
C LYS A 171 -13.29 -1.60 -8.31
N LYS A 172 -12.26 -2.02 -7.63
CA LYS A 172 -10.87 -1.82 -8.04
C LYS A 172 -10.44 -2.94 -8.99
N SER A 173 -9.55 -2.62 -9.95
CA SER A 173 -9.01 -3.57 -10.93
C SER A 173 -7.51 -3.37 -11.06
N ASN A 174 -6.80 -3.52 -9.94
CA ASN A 174 -5.36 -3.35 -9.89
C ASN A 174 -4.64 -4.50 -10.62
N LYS A 175 -3.54 -4.18 -11.29
CA LYS A 175 -2.66 -5.15 -11.98
C LYS A 175 -1.33 -5.35 -11.26
N VAL A 176 -1.13 -4.64 -10.18
CA VAL A 176 -0.01 -4.79 -9.26
C VAL A 176 -0.52 -5.31 -7.94
N ALA A 177 0.19 -6.28 -7.36
CA ALA A 177 -0.03 -6.71 -5.99
C ALA A 177 1.28 -6.74 -5.21
N LEU A 178 1.21 -6.42 -3.92
CA LEU A 178 2.27 -6.59 -2.95
C LEU A 178 1.97 -7.85 -2.13
N LEU A 179 2.86 -8.85 -2.21
CA LEU A 179 2.72 -10.08 -1.44
C LEU A 179 3.12 -9.81 0.02
N PHE A 180 2.16 -9.90 0.91
CA PHE A 180 2.36 -9.69 2.33
C PHE A 180 2.31 -11.02 3.09
N SER A 181 3.40 -11.40 3.77
CA SER A 181 3.50 -12.65 4.54
C SER A 181 3.50 -12.35 6.04
N ASN A 182 2.43 -12.75 6.72
CA ASN A 182 2.33 -12.63 8.17
C ASN A 182 3.37 -13.51 8.89
N GLU A 183 3.70 -14.67 8.31
CA GLU A 183 4.76 -15.57 8.83
C GLU A 183 6.14 -14.90 8.73
N SER A 184 6.44 -14.23 7.60
CA SER A 184 7.70 -13.49 7.45
C SER A 184 7.76 -12.28 8.38
N LEU A 185 6.66 -11.55 8.57
CA LEU A 185 6.56 -10.47 9.56
C LEU A 185 6.89 -10.98 10.96
N THR A 186 6.21 -12.04 11.42
CA THR A 186 6.42 -12.62 12.74
C THR A 186 7.84 -13.17 12.90
N ALA A 187 8.37 -13.84 11.88
CA ALA A 187 9.74 -14.38 11.93
C ALA A 187 10.79 -13.26 12.03
N ILE A 188 10.65 -12.18 11.27
CA ILE A 188 11.62 -11.07 11.26
C ILE A 188 11.59 -10.25 12.56
N GLU A 189 10.48 -10.23 13.30
CA GLU A 189 10.46 -9.64 14.65
C GLU A 189 11.48 -10.34 15.59
N TRP A 190 11.70 -11.64 15.41
CA TRP A 190 12.68 -12.41 16.17
C TRP A 190 14.05 -12.47 15.49
N PHE A 191 14.10 -12.62 14.16
CA PHE A 191 15.32 -12.74 13.35
C PHE A 191 15.61 -11.43 12.62
N LYS A 192 15.83 -10.36 13.38
CA LYS A 192 16.01 -8.99 12.91
C LYS A 192 17.03 -8.86 11.79
N PHE A 193 16.89 -7.87 10.96
CA PHE A 193 17.86 -7.56 9.89
C PHE A 193 19.22 -7.16 10.46
N SER A 194 19.20 -6.42 11.57
CA SER A 194 20.38 -5.85 12.21
C SER A 194 20.15 -5.74 13.71
N PHE A 195 21.22 -5.81 14.49
CA PHE A 195 21.18 -5.52 15.92
C PHE A 195 21.27 -4.03 16.24
N THR A 196 21.66 -3.20 15.25
CA THR A 196 21.87 -1.76 15.39
C THR A 196 20.80 -0.92 14.72
N SER A 197 19.98 -1.50 13.83
CA SER A 197 18.88 -0.84 13.14
C SER A 197 17.53 -1.28 13.69
N ALA A 198 16.62 -0.32 13.87
CA ALA A 198 15.22 -0.58 14.23
C ALA A 198 14.34 -1.00 13.04
N LYS A 199 14.91 -1.09 11.82
CA LYS A 199 14.18 -1.47 10.61
C LYS A 199 13.68 -2.90 10.71
N ASN A 200 12.43 -3.13 10.27
CA ASN A 200 11.76 -4.41 10.32
C ASN A 200 11.02 -4.71 8.99
N TYR A 201 10.20 -5.76 8.98
CA TYR A 201 9.45 -6.17 7.81
C TYR A 201 8.52 -5.06 7.27
N ASN A 202 7.78 -4.38 8.15
CA ASN A 202 6.89 -3.29 7.74
C ASN A 202 7.65 -2.14 7.07
N ASP A 203 8.89 -1.84 7.47
CA ASP A 203 9.69 -0.81 6.79
C ASP A 203 9.97 -1.18 5.34
N VAL A 204 10.20 -2.46 5.03
CA VAL A 204 10.43 -2.89 3.64
C VAL A 204 9.13 -2.91 2.85
N VAL A 205 8.03 -3.37 3.46
CA VAL A 205 6.69 -3.30 2.87
C VAL A 205 6.34 -1.85 2.49
N ARG A 206 6.50 -0.91 3.44
CA ARG A 206 6.21 0.50 3.22
C ARG A 206 7.16 1.15 2.22
N LEU A 207 8.44 0.77 2.24
CA LEU A 207 9.41 1.25 1.23
C LEU A 207 8.95 0.95 -0.20
N MET A 208 8.37 -0.22 -0.44
CA MET A 208 7.83 -0.61 -1.75
C MET A 208 6.46 0.03 -2.02
N TYR A 209 5.55 -0.04 -1.05
CA TYR A 209 4.19 0.46 -1.21
C TYR A 209 4.14 1.97 -1.42
N ASP A 210 4.91 2.73 -0.63
CA ASP A 210 4.90 4.19 -0.67
C ASP A 210 5.38 4.72 -2.03
N GLU A 211 6.35 4.05 -2.66
CA GLU A 211 6.81 4.45 -3.99
C GLU A 211 5.81 4.05 -5.09
N LEU A 212 5.11 2.90 -4.98
CA LEU A 212 4.00 2.58 -5.88
C LEU A 212 2.87 3.63 -5.76
N TYR A 213 2.52 4.02 -4.53
CA TYR A 213 1.52 5.06 -4.28
C TYR A 213 1.89 6.40 -4.92
N LYS A 214 3.13 6.88 -4.72
CA LYS A 214 3.62 8.15 -5.28
C LYS A 214 3.71 8.13 -6.81
N MET A 215 3.79 6.95 -7.43
CA MET A 215 3.70 6.75 -8.88
C MET A 215 2.26 6.58 -9.37
N ASN A 216 1.26 6.82 -8.54
CA ASN A 216 -0.16 6.61 -8.88
C ASN A 216 -0.47 5.16 -9.32
N MET A 217 0.27 4.19 -8.82
CA MET A 217 0.07 2.78 -9.14
C MET A 217 -0.87 2.13 -8.12
N GLY A 218 -2.06 1.74 -8.55
CA GLY A 218 -2.99 0.98 -7.71
C GLY A 218 -2.41 -0.39 -7.35
N CYS A 219 -2.49 -0.76 -6.08
CA CYS A 219 -1.91 -1.98 -5.56
C CYS A 219 -2.92 -2.73 -4.68
N ASP A 220 -2.96 -4.06 -4.79
CA ASP A 220 -3.64 -4.93 -3.84
C ASP A 220 -2.62 -5.58 -2.89
N MET A 221 -3.05 -5.89 -1.67
CA MET A 221 -2.22 -6.65 -0.72
C MET A 221 -2.60 -8.12 -0.82
N LEU A 222 -1.64 -8.99 -1.10
CA LEU A 222 -1.91 -10.37 -1.43
C LEU A 222 -1.34 -11.31 -0.35
N ASP A 223 -2.21 -12.11 0.25
CA ASP A 223 -1.81 -13.17 1.16
C ASP A 223 -1.17 -14.35 0.38
N PRO A 224 -0.06 -14.94 0.85
CA PRO A 224 0.63 -16.02 0.15
C PRO A 224 -0.22 -17.26 -0.12
N SER A 225 -1.28 -17.50 0.65
CA SER A 225 -2.21 -18.63 0.45
C SER A 225 -3.19 -18.43 -0.71
N ARG A 226 -3.28 -17.21 -1.29
CA ARG A 226 -4.17 -16.94 -2.41
C ARG A 226 -3.68 -17.60 -3.70
N ASP A 227 -4.61 -18.06 -4.53
CA ASP A 227 -4.31 -18.77 -5.77
C ASP A 227 -4.35 -17.88 -7.02
N ASN A 228 -4.69 -16.61 -6.86
CA ASN A 228 -4.99 -15.70 -7.95
C ASN A 228 -3.81 -14.81 -8.39
N PHE A 229 -2.57 -15.30 -8.34
CA PHE A 229 -1.40 -14.53 -8.81
C PHE A 229 -1.53 -14.13 -10.28
N ASP A 230 -2.13 -14.98 -11.09
CA ASP A 230 -2.31 -14.78 -12.53
C ASP A 230 -3.29 -13.63 -12.88
N ASP A 231 -4.02 -13.07 -11.90
CA ASP A 231 -4.85 -11.85 -12.09
C ASP A 231 -3.99 -10.58 -12.22
N TYR A 232 -2.73 -10.65 -11.79
CA TYR A 232 -1.79 -9.54 -11.75
C TYR A 232 -0.73 -9.67 -12.84
N SER A 233 -0.20 -8.53 -13.27
CA SER A 233 0.93 -8.46 -14.20
C SER A 233 2.26 -8.27 -13.47
N LEU A 234 2.23 -7.68 -12.27
CA LEU A 234 3.41 -7.42 -11.45
C LEU A 234 3.12 -7.79 -9.98
N LEU A 235 3.99 -8.63 -9.43
CA LEU A 235 4.05 -8.91 -7.99
C LEU A 235 5.27 -8.22 -7.37
N VAL A 236 5.07 -7.50 -6.28
CA VAL A 236 6.14 -6.98 -5.42
C VAL A 236 6.21 -7.85 -4.18
N VAL A 237 7.36 -8.43 -3.90
CA VAL A 237 7.54 -9.46 -2.87
C VAL A 237 8.62 -9.02 -1.87
N PRO A 238 8.24 -8.17 -0.87
CA PRO A 238 9.17 -7.69 0.12
C PRO A 238 9.51 -8.78 1.13
N CYS A 239 10.81 -9.05 1.31
CA CYS A 239 11.37 -9.91 2.35
C CYS A 239 10.56 -11.19 2.63
N LEU A 240 10.22 -11.97 1.62
CA LEU A 240 9.54 -13.26 1.80
C LEU A 240 10.48 -14.24 2.50
N TYR A 241 10.79 -13.94 3.77
CA TYR A 241 11.81 -14.58 4.57
C TYR A 241 11.51 -16.05 4.81
N THR A 242 10.26 -16.35 5.17
CA THR A 242 9.79 -17.73 5.36
C THR A 242 8.72 -18.07 4.33
N ALA A 243 8.89 -19.20 3.65
CA ALA A 243 7.98 -19.67 2.62
C ALA A 243 8.09 -21.18 2.43
N SER A 244 6.98 -21.84 2.08
CA SER A 244 7.01 -23.24 1.66
C SER A 244 7.63 -23.37 0.26
N ASP A 245 8.13 -24.57 -0.04
CA ASP A 245 8.64 -24.91 -1.38
C ASP A 245 7.55 -24.74 -2.45
N GLU A 246 6.31 -25.07 -2.10
CA GLU A 246 5.16 -24.93 -3.00
C GLU A 246 4.93 -23.47 -3.38
N LEU A 247 4.93 -22.55 -2.41
CA LEU A 247 4.78 -21.12 -2.67
C LEU A 247 5.90 -20.61 -3.58
N LEU A 248 7.15 -20.93 -3.30
CA LEU A 248 8.29 -20.49 -4.11
C LEU A 248 8.21 -21.03 -5.55
N ASN A 249 7.80 -22.29 -5.72
CA ASN A 249 7.54 -22.86 -7.05
C ASN A 249 6.36 -22.21 -7.77
N ARG A 250 5.31 -21.79 -7.06
CA ARG A 250 4.20 -21.02 -7.66
C ARG A 250 4.67 -19.68 -8.18
N LEU A 251 5.52 -18.98 -7.43
CA LEU A 251 6.10 -17.70 -7.86
C LEU A 251 7.01 -17.88 -9.08
N ASN A 252 7.84 -18.94 -9.14
CA ASN A 252 8.60 -19.26 -10.36
C ASN A 252 7.69 -19.52 -11.55
N ARG A 253 6.62 -20.31 -11.40
CA ARG A 253 5.65 -20.57 -12.48
C ARG A 253 4.90 -19.30 -12.93
N PHE A 254 4.63 -18.36 -12.02
CA PHE A 254 4.05 -17.07 -12.38
C PHE A 254 4.99 -16.31 -13.33
N VAL A 255 6.29 -16.24 -13.04
CA VAL A 255 7.28 -15.61 -13.92
C VAL A 255 7.38 -16.36 -15.24
N GLU A 256 7.48 -17.69 -15.21
CA GLU A 256 7.58 -18.53 -16.41
C GLU A 256 6.45 -18.27 -17.42
N ARG A 257 5.21 -18.00 -16.92
CA ARG A 257 4.02 -17.72 -17.73
C ARG A 257 3.88 -16.27 -18.17
N GLY A 258 4.80 -15.39 -17.85
CA GLY A 258 4.82 -13.99 -18.31
C GLY A 258 4.58 -12.94 -17.23
N GLY A 259 4.41 -13.36 -15.98
CA GLY A 259 4.33 -12.44 -14.84
C GLY A 259 5.69 -11.77 -14.55
N HIS A 260 5.62 -10.59 -13.95
CA HIS A 260 6.80 -9.85 -13.48
C HIS A 260 6.87 -9.89 -11.96
N ILE A 261 8.06 -10.08 -11.38
CA ILE A 261 8.26 -10.06 -9.94
C ILE A 261 9.41 -9.13 -9.56
N VAL A 262 9.22 -8.38 -8.47
CA VAL A 262 10.30 -7.68 -7.77
C VAL A 262 10.44 -8.29 -6.39
N TYR A 263 11.50 -9.05 -6.17
CA TYR A 263 11.89 -9.55 -4.85
C TYR A 263 12.80 -8.57 -4.15
N THR A 264 12.77 -8.58 -2.82
CA THR A 264 13.82 -7.95 -2.03
C THR A 264 14.65 -9.00 -1.29
N PHE A 265 15.74 -8.55 -0.72
CA PHE A 265 16.67 -9.37 0.10
C PHE A 265 15.93 -10.28 1.11
N LYS A 266 16.57 -11.35 1.54
CA LYS A 266 16.04 -12.42 2.41
C LYS A 266 14.85 -13.21 1.85
N SER A 267 14.40 -12.96 0.63
CA SER A 267 13.32 -13.77 0.03
C SER A 267 13.81 -15.21 -0.21
N GLY A 268 12.98 -16.20 0.17
CA GLY A 268 13.28 -17.62 0.03
C GLY A 268 14.31 -18.17 1.02
N PHE A 269 14.69 -17.40 2.05
CA PHE A 269 15.79 -17.74 2.95
C PHE A 269 15.52 -18.95 3.85
N THR A 270 14.30 -19.04 4.40
CA THR A 270 13.88 -20.16 5.26
C THR A 270 12.67 -20.90 4.68
N ASN A 271 12.45 -22.12 5.14
CA ASN A 271 11.21 -22.84 4.89
C ASN A 271 10.09 -22.36 5.84
N GLU A 272 8.89 -22.96 5.74
CA GLU A 272 7.69 -22.63 6.54
C GLU A 272 7.87 -22.86 8.05
N HIS A 273 8.91 -23.57 8.48
CA HIS A 273 9.27 -23.79 9.88
C HIS A 273 10.39 -22.86 10.36
N VAL A 274 10.66 -21.78 9.60
CA VAL A 274 11.74 -20.81 9.87
C VAL A 274 13.14 -21.47 9.91
N LYS A 275 13.30 -22.64 9.33
CA LYS A 275 14.58 -23.32 9.19
C LYS A 275 15.29 -22.80 7.94
N VAL A 276 16.51 -22.28 8.10
CA VAL A 276 17.35 -21.83 6.98
C VAL A 276 17.57 -22.98 6.00
N ARG A 277 17.37 -22.73 4.72
CA ARG A 277 17.59 -23.71 3.66
C ARG A 277 19.05 -24.05 3.54
N THR A 278 19.35 -25.35 3.38
CA THR A 278 20.73 -25.88 3.28
C THR A 278 21.24 -25.91 1.83
N VAL A 279 20.82 -24.94 1.03
CA VAL A 279 21.21 -24.73 -0.38
C VAL A 279 21.72 -23.30 -0.55
N HIS A 280 22.35 -23.01 -1.69
CA HIS A 280 22.67 -21.62 -2.03
C HIS A 280 21.39 -20.77 -2.07
N GLN A 281 21.48 -19.61 -1.48
CA GLN A 281 20.36 -18.67 -1.48
C GLN A 281 20.22 -17.98 -2.86
N PRO A 282 19.05 -17.53 -3.23
CA PRO A 282 17.77 -17.49 -2.50
C PRO A 282 16.93 -18.80 -2.61
N GLY A 283 17.56 -19.95 -2.65
CA GLY A 283 16.89 -21.24 -2.67
C GLY A 283 16.16 -21.50 -4.00
N ILE A 284 14.89 -21.91 -3.93
CA ILE A 284 14.10 -22.30 -5.10
C ILE A 284 13.94 -21.15 -6.11
N ILE A 285 13.77 -19.90 -5.63
CA ILE A 285 13.61 -18.76 -6.54
C ILE A 285 14.91 -18.36 -7.25
N SER A 286 16.06 -18.98 -6.92
CA SER A 286 17.32 -18.74 -7.63
C SER A 286 17.21 -19.01 -9.13
N GLU A 287 16.36 -19.95 -9.53
CA GLU A 287 16.13 -20.30 -10.92
C GLU A 287 15.50 -19.14 -11.70
N ALA A 288 14.36 -18.62 -11.21
CA ALA A 288 13.70 -17.49 -11.85
C ALA A 288 14.52 -16.18 -11.73
N CYS A 289 15.21 -15.97 -10.61
CA CYS A 289 16.04 -14.79 -10.39
C CYS A 289 17.39 -14.83 -11.15
N GLY A 290 17.85 -16.01 -11.57
CA GLY A 290 19.13 -16.18 -12.28
C GLY A 290 20.35 -15.82 -11.44
N ILE A 291 20.30 -16.06 -10.13
CA ILE A 291 21.33 -15.67 -9.16
C ILE A 291 21.59 -16.74 -8.13
N SER A 292 22.73 -16.62 -7.44
CA SER A 292 22.99 -17.33 -6.19
C SER A 292 23.78 -16.45 -5.23
N TYR A 293 23.66 -16.70 -3.93
CA TYR A 293 24.55 -16.14 -2.92
C TYR A 293 24.67 -17.07 -1.71
N ASN A 294 25.75 -16.92 -0.95
CA ASN A 294 25.98 -17.62 0.31
C ASN A 294 26.59 -16.73 1.39
N LEU A 295 26.84 -15.46 1.05
CA LEU A 295 27.39 -14.46 1.95
C LEU A 295 26.46 -13.25 2.00
N PHE A 296 26.31 -12.72 3.18
CA PHE A 296 25.59 -11.48 3.45
C PHE A 296 26.25 -10.75 4.62
N VAL A 297 26.02 -9.45 4.70
CA VAL A 297 26.67 -8.63 5.73
C VAL A 297 25.82 -7.37 6.01
N GLU A 298 25.97 -6.83 7.21
CA GLU A 298 25.51 -5.47 7.54
C GLU A 298 26.50 -4.46 6.94
N PRO A 299 26.07 -3.60 6.00
CA PRO A 299 26.97 -2.71 5.27
C PRO A 299 27.51 -1.57 6.15
N LYS A 300 28.73 -1.13 5.85
CA LYS A 300 29.33 0.08 6.42
C LYS A 300 29.86 0.94 5.29
N GLN A 301 29.26 2.12 5.09
CA GLN A 301 29.67 3.06 4.07
C GLN A 301 29.76 2.44 2.66
N VAL A 302 28.69 1.75 2.26
CA VAL A 302 28.55 1.14 0.93
C VAL A 302 27.55 1.91 0.10
N THR A 303 27.89 2.13 -1.17
CA THR A 303 26.98 2.72 -2.16
C THR A 303 26.79 1.76 -3.35
N LEU A 304 25.90 2.10 -4.26
CA LEU A 304 25.84 1.43 -5.56
C LEU A 304 26.87 2.10 -6.49
N LYS A 305 27.64 1.28 -7.20
CA LYS A 305 28.74 1.73 -8.04
C LYS A 305 28.25 2.60 -9.20
N ASP A 306 28.88 3.75 -9.38
CA ASP A 306 28.64 4.71 -10.48
C ASP A 306 27.22 5.28 -10.52
N ASP A 307 26.45 5.24 -9.41
CA ASP A 307 25.06 5.72 -9.30
C ASP A 307 24.17 5.30 -10.50
N PRO A 308 23.91 4.01 -10.70
CA PRO A 308 23.28 3.51 -11.94
C PRO A 308 21.84 4.00 -12.12
N PHE A 309 21.22 4.47 -11.06
CA PHE A 309 19.84 5.00 -11.07
C PHE A 309 19.76 6.53 -11.10
N GLN A 310 20.91 7.22 -11.07
CA GLN A 310 21.01 8.69 -11.13
C GLN A 310 20.22 9.39 -10.01
N VAL A 311 20.32 8.86 -8.79
CA VAL A 311 19.60 9.37 -7.61
C VAL A 311 20.42 10.35 -6.78
N GLY A 312 21.70 10.50 -7.10
CA GLY A 312 22.65 11.33 -6.37
C GLY A 312 23.28 10.61 -5.17
N GLU A 313 24.47 11.06 -4.78
CA GLU A 313 25.29 10.39 -3.75
C GLU A 313 24.55 10.19 -2.41
N ALA A 314 23.78 11.17 -1.99
CA ALA A 314 23.02 11.09 -0.72
C ALA A 314 21.97 9.96 -0.72
N ASN A 315 21.37 9.66 -1.87
CA ASN A 315 20.33 8.67 -2.05
C ASN A 315 20.86 7.33 -2.58
N ASN A 316 22.14 7.26 -3.00
CA ASN A 316 22.75 6.05 -3.56
C ASN A 316 23.37 5.15 -2.48
N GLN A 317 22.82 5.15 -1.27
CA GLN A 317 23.37 4.46 -0.11
C GLN A 317 22.77 3.07 0.07
N VAL A 318 23.60 2.13 0.54
CA VAL A 318 23.21 0.79 1.00
C VAL A 318 23.32 0.75 2.52
N HIS A 319 22.28 0.33 3.20
CA HIS A 319 22.22 0.31 4.66
C HIS A 319 21.54 -0.96 5.19
N THR A 320 21.66 -1.23 6.47
CA THR A 320 20.96 -2.29 7.22
C THR A 320 21.30 -3.73 6.78
N TRP A 321 21.23 -4.04 5.48
CA TRP A 321 21.44 -5.40 4.96
C TRP A 321 21.95 -5.40 3.52
N MET A 322 22.90 -6.28 3.20
CA MET A 322 23.35 -6.56 1.83
C MET A 322 23.73 -8.04 1.65
N GLU A 323 23.38 -8.56 0.49
CA GLU A 323 23.69 -9.92 0.02
C GLU A 323 24.75 -9.84 -1.09
N LEU A 324 25.76 -10.69 -1.03
CA LEU A 324 26.84 -10.71 -2.01
C LEU A 324 26.43 -11.62 -3.19
N ILE A 325 25.64 -11.06 -4.11
CA ILE A 325 25.01 -11.81 -5.19
C ILE A 325 26.01 -12.14 -6.30
N THR A 326 26.02 -13.41 -6.72
CA THR A 326 26.69 -13.91 -7.91
C THR A 326 25.64 -14.18 -8.99
N PRO A 327 25.61 -13.43 -10.10
CA PRO A 327 24.73 -13.73 -11.23
C PRO A 327 25.08 -15.07 -11.87
N THR A 328 24.06 -15.83 -12.29
CA THR A 328 24.20 -17.06 -13.09
C THR A 328 23.71 -16.81 -14.51
N THR A 329 22.47 -16.38 -14.67
CA THR A 329 21.86 -15.99 -15.95
C THR A 329 21.35 -14.54 -15.92
N ALA A 330 21.32 -13.91 -14.73
CA ALA A 330 20.80 -12.57 -14.58
C ALA A 330 21.73 -11.50 -15.14
N GLU A 331 21.14 -10.45 -15.66
CA GLU A 331 21.77 -9.17 -15.94
C GLU A 331 21.90 -8.35 -14.65
N VAL A 332 23.04 -7.67 -14.47
CA VAL A 332 23.29 -6.83 -13.30
C VAL A 332 22.85 -5.40 -13.59
N LEU A 333 21.92 -4.91 -12.77
CA LEU A 333 21.47 -3.50 -12.80
C LEU A 333 22.34 -2.60 -11.92
N ALA A 334 22.89 -3.14 -10.83
CA ALA A 334 23.78 -2.41 -9.93
C ALA A 334 24.79 -3.34 -9.27
N TYR A 335 26.04 -2.89 -9.16
CA TYR A 335 27.08 -3.47 -8.33
C TYR A 335 27.26 -2.66 -7.05
N TYR A 336 27.88 -3.25 -6.01
CA TYR A 336 28.31 -2.49 -4.85
C TYR A 336 29.59 -1.69 -5.16
N ASP A 337 29.67 -0.46 -4.64
CA ASP A 337 30.92 0.31 -4.60
C ASP A 337 31.62 0.00 -3.26
N HIS A 338 32.51 -0.98 -3.30
CA HIS A 338 33.28 -1.39 -2.14
C HIS A 338 34.59 -2.06 -2.57
N PRO A 339 35.74 -1.77 -1.92
CA PRO A 339 37.04 -2.28 -2.34
C PRO A 339 37.18 -3.81 -2.33
N HIS A 340 36.40 -4.51 -1.49
CA HIS A 340 36.44 -5.97 -1.38
C HIS A 340 35.24 -6.66 -2.00
N TRP A 341 34.08 -5.98 -2.11
CA TRP A 341 32.81 -6.59 -2.54
C TRP A 341 32.27 -6.00 -3.85
N GLY A 342 33.06 -5.16 -4.50
CA GLY A 342 32.67 -4.50 -5.77
C GLY A 342 32.46 -5.45 -6.95
N ALA A 343 32.85 -6.72 -6.82
CA ALA A 343 32.57 -7.75 -7.82
C ALA A 343 31.20 -8.40 -7.68
N TYR A 344 30.51 -8.17 -6.55
CA TYR A 344 29.17 -8.73 -6.31
C TYR A 344 28.07 -7.79 -6.74
N ALA A 345 27.01 -8.37 -7.30
CA ALA A 345 25.84 -7.63 -7.69
C ALA A 345 24.98 -7.25 -6.46
N ALA A 346 24.36 -6.08 -6.54
CA ALA A 346 23.42 -5.57 -5.55
C ALA A 346 21.97 -5.71 -6.03
N ILE A 347 21.72 -5.42 -7.31
CA ILE A 347 20.40 -5.48 -7.94
C ILE A 347 20.56 -6.14 -9.31
N THR A 348 19.68 -7.09 -9.60
CA THR A 348 19.73 -7.88 -10.85
C THR A 348 18.34 -8.00 -11.46
N GLN A 349 18.30 -8.30 -12.77
CA GLN A 349 17.08 -8.74 -13.46
C GLN A 349 17.36 -10.00 -14.26
N ASN A 350 16.38 -10.88 -14.40
CA ASN A 350 16.49 -12.10 -15.17
C ASN A 350 15.21 -12.38 -15.97
N ARG A 351 15.34 -12.73 -17.23
CA ARG A 351 14.23 -13.27 -18.02
C ARG A 351 14.10 -14.75 -17.72
N TYR A 352 12.89 -15.17 -17.36
CA TYR A 352 12.59 -16.57 -17.08
C TYR A 352 11.25 -16.95 -17.72
N GLY A 353 11.28 -17.87 -18.65
CA GLY A 353 10.12 -18.14 -19.50
C GLY A 353 9.70 -16.91 -20.29
N GLN A 354 8.46 -16.46 -20.10
CA GLN A 354 7.90 -15.28 -20.76
C GLN A 354 7.96 -14.00 -19.89
N GLY A 355 8.32 -14.13 -18.62
CA GLY A 355 8.32 -13.05 -17.66
C GLY A 355 9.70 -12.59 -17.23
N MET A 356 9.74 -11.84 -16.13
CA MET A 356 10.96 -11.25 -15.60
C MET A 356 10.94 -11.23 -14.07
N ALA A 357 12.06 -11.57 -13.45
CA ALA A 357 12.31 -11.40 -12.02
C ALA A 357 13.40 -10.35 -11.80
N ILE A 358 13.11 -9.35 -10.96
CA ILE A 358 14.10 -8.41 -10.41
C ILE A 358 14.38 -8.84 -8.98
N TYR A 359 15.65 -8.83 -8.58
CA TYR A 359 16.05 -9.11 -7.21
C TYR A 359 16.88 -7.96 -6.65
N VAL A 360 16.38 -7.35 -5.57
CA VAL A 360 17.02 -6.28 -4.84
C VAL A 360 17.68 -6.87 -3.59
N GLY A 361 18.98 -7.19 -3.68
CA GLY A 361 19.72 -7.90 -2.64
C GLY A 361 20.22 -7.04 -1.48
N CYS A 362 19.74 -5.80 -1.37
CA CYS A 362 20.14 -4.90 -0.29
C CYS A 362 19.01 -3.97 0.13
N MET A 363 19.11 -3.41 1.32
CA MET A 363 18.27 -2.30 1.71
C MET A 363 18.90 -1.00 1.22
N THR A 364 18.13 -0.18 0.52
CA THR A 364 18.59 1.06 -0.10
C THR A 364 17.54 2.17 0.04
N SER A 365 17.77 3.35 -0.55
CA SER A 365 16.87 4.50 -0.46
C SER A 365 15.55 4.29 -1.21
N SER A 366 14.56 5.11 -0.87
CA SER A 366 13.28 5.19 -1.58
C SER A 366 13.46 5.60 -3.05
N GLU A 367 14.42 6.46 -3.35
CA GLU A 367 14.72 6.94 -4.70
C GLU A 367 15.24 5.81 -5.61
N VAL A 368 16.13 4.96 -5.11
CA VAL A 368 16.59 3.75 -5.83
C VAL A 368 15.41 2.78 -6.03
N ILE A 369 14.65 2.51 -4.99
CA ILE A 369 13.46 1.63 -5.08
C ILE A 369 12.45 2.17 -6.07
N ARG A 370 12.18 3.47 -6.07
CA ARG A 370 11.32 4.11 -7.07
C ARG A 370 11.78 3.82 -8.50
N LYS A 371 13.08 3.93 -8.79
CA LYS A 371 13.63 3.62 -10.12
C LYS A 371 13.50 2.15 -10.50
N VAL A 372 13.72 1.25 -9.53
CA VAL A 372 13.53 -0.18 -9.74
C VAL A 372 12.06 -0.52 -10.02
N LEU A 373 11.13 0.03 -9.24
CA LEU A 373 9.70 -0.18 -9.43
C LEU A 373 9.19 0.47 -10.74
N GLU A 374 9.66 1.68 -11.08
CA GLU A 374 9.37 2.33 -12.36
C GLU A 374 9.78 1.44 -13.54
N HIS A 375 10.99 0.87 -13.47
CA HIS A 375 11.47 -0.07 -14.46
C HIS A 375 10.56 -1.32 -14.54
N ALA A 376 10.23 -1.93 -13.41
CA ALA A 376 9.37 -3.11 -13.36
C ALA A 376 7.96 -2.83 -13.92
N VAL A 377 7.34 -1.71 -13.56
CA VAL A 377 6.02 -1.27 -14.06
C VAL A 377 6.03 -1.09 -15.58
N LYS A 378 7.10 -0.45 -16.13
CA LYS A 378 7.28 -0.28 -17.58
C LYS A 378 7.46 -1.61 -18.30
N GLN A 379 8.26 -2.52 -17.74
CA GLN A 379 8.45 -3.87 -18.32
C GLN A 379 7.15 -4.69 -18.29
N ALA A 380 6.31 -4.53 -17.28
CA ALA A 380 5.00 -5.15 -17.19
C ALA A 380 3.92 -4.46 -18.07
N SER A 381 4.29 -3.42 -18.85
CA SER A 381 3.39 -2.63 -19.70
C SER A 381 2.24 -1.96 -18.92
N LEU A 382 2.51 -1.54 -17.70
CA LEU A 382 1.53 -0.91 -16.80
C LEU A 382 1.70 0.61 -16.67
N TRP A 383 2.70 1.20 -17.33
CA TRP A 383 2.94 2.64 -17.30
C TRP A 383 1.98 3.35 -18.25
N GLY A 384 1.18 4.27 -17.74
CA GLY A 384 0.18 5.03 -18.49
C GLY A 384 0.15 6.50 -18.09
N ALA A 385 -0.92 7.20 -18.49
CA ALA A 385 -1.06 8.65 -18.27
C ALA A 385 -1.09 9.05 -16.79
N ASP A 386 -1.71 8.23 -15.93
CA ASP A 386 -1.77 8.51 -14.50
C ASP A 386 -0.36 8.49 -13.85
N GLN A 387 0.57 7.69 -14.39
CA GLN A 387 1.95 7.58 -13.90
C GLN A 387 2.84 8.76 -14.28
N GLU A 388 2.40 9.59 -15.23
CA GLU A 388 3.08 10.85 -15.57
C GLU A 388 2.74 11.98 -14.58
N ILE A 389 1.69 11.78 -13.76
CA ILE A 389 1.30 12.71 -12.71
C ILE A 389 2.15 12.44 -11.47
N SER A 390 2.78 13.48 -10.95
CA SER A 390 3.70 13.37 -9.81
C SER A 390 3.06 13.82 -8.50
N PHE A 391 3.46 13.22 -7.38
CA PHE A 391 3.17 13.73 -6.05
C PHE A 391 3.54 15.24 -5.95
N PRO A 392 2.70 16.10 -5.36
CA PRO A 392 1.59 15.82 -4.43
C PRO A 392 0.24 15.51 -5.09
N LEU A 393 0.15 15.42 -6.40
CA LEU A 393 -1.07 14.97 -7.06
C LEU A 393 -1.13 13.44 -7.06
N ILE A 394 -2.22 12.90 -6.51
CA ILE A 394 -2.50 11.47 -6.46
C ILE A 394 -3.77 11.16 -7.23
N THR A 395 -3.71 10.13 -8.07
CA THR A 395 -4.88 9.62 -8.79
C THR A 395 -5.32 8.27 -8.24
N LYS A 396 -6.62 8.05 -8.20
CA LYS A 396 -7.21 6.74 -7.92
C LYS A 396 -8.41 6.52 -8.83
N SER A 397 -8.68 5.27 -9.19
CA SER A 397 -9.82 4.95 -10.03
C SER A 397 -10.48 3.65 -9.61
N GLY A 398 -11.72 3.46 -10.07
CA GLY A 398 -12.46 2.21 -9.93
C GLY A 398 -13.76 2.28 -10.71
N THR A 399 -14.36 1.13 -10.96
CA THR A 399 -15.64 1.03 -11.64
C THR A 399 -16.77 1.04 -10.64
N ASN A 400 -17.74 1.93 -10.81
CA ASN A 400 -18.91 2.00 -9.94
C ASN A 400 -19.95 0.91 -10.28
N ARG A 401 -21.02 0.84 -9.49
CA ARG A 401 -22.11 -0.13 -9.67
C ARG A 401 -22.87 -0.01 -11.01
N HIS A 402 -22.69 1.10 -11.73
CA HIS A 402 -23.29 1.34 -13.05
C HIS A 402 -22.34 0.95 -14.20
N GLY A 403 -21.17 0.36 -13.89
CA GLY A 403 -20.17 0.00 -14.88
C GLY A 403 -19.36 1.16 -15.41
N ARG A 404 -19.45 2.36 -14.80
CA ARG A 404 -18.73 3.55 -15.22
C ARG A 404 -17.43 3.70 -14.43
N MET A 405 -16.38 4.13 -15.12
CA MET A 405 -15.12 4.47 -14.49
C MET A 405 -15.28 5.77 -13.68
N VAL A 406 -14.85 5.75 -12.44
CA VAL A 406 -14.77 6.92 -11.57
C VAL A 406 -13.31 7.17 -11.25
N ARG A 407 -12.86 8.39 -11.54
CA ARG A 407 -11.48 8.83 -11.30
C ARG A 407 -11.46 9.93 -10.26
N TYR A 408 -10.54 9.78 -9.32
CA TYR A 408 -10.28 10.76 -8.27
C TYR A 408 -8.90 11.39 -8.51
N TYR A 409 -8.82 12.70 -8.32
CA TYR A 409 -7.60 13.49 -8.37
C TYR A 409 -7.50 14.26 -7.07
N PHE A 410 -6.50 13.94 -6.27
CA PHE A 410 -6.25 14.53 -4.96
C PHE A 410 -5.02 15.43 -5.02
N ASN A 411 -5.09 16.58 -4.36
CA ASN A 411 -3.95 17.47 -4.16
C ASN A 411 -3.55 17.48 -2.69
N TYR A 412 -2.48 16.79 -2.34
CA TYR A 412 -1.93 16.72 -0.99
C TYR A 412 -0.90 17.84 -0.75
N SER A 413 -1.26 19.09 -1.06
CA SER A 413 -0.43 20.26 -0.77
C SER A 413 -1.27 21.49 -0.43
N ASP A 414 -0.62 22.48 0.18
CA ASP A 414 -1.19 23.78 0.52
C ASP A 414 -1.19 24.76 -0.66
N LEU A 415 -0.72 24.36 -1.83
CA LEU A 415 -0.72 25.12 -3.08
C LEU A 415 -1.68 24.51 -4.09
N PRO A 416 -2.37 25.32 -4.91
CA PRO A 416 -3.10 24.80 -6.06
C PRO A 416 -2.17 24.04 -7.00
N ALA A 417 -2.66 22.98 -7.60
CA ALA A 417 -1.93 22.18 -8.58
C ALA A 417 -2.80 21.85 -9.78
N SER A 418 -2.19 21.48 -10.89
CA SER A 418 -2.91 21.10 -12.09
C SER A 418 -2.30 19.90 -12.78
N CYS A 419 -3.13 19.17 -13.53
CA CYS A 419 -2.70 18.10 -14.41
C CYS A 419 -3.56 18.07 -15.68
N ILE A 420 -3.13 17.32 -16.68
CA ILE A 420 -3.91 17.06 -17.89
C ILE A 420 -4.80 15.83 -17.64
N TYR A 421 -6.08 15.96 -17.93
CA TYR A 421 -7.03 14.86 -17.91
C TYR A 421 -6.91 14.04 -19.20
N ALA A 422 -6.23 12.92 -19.18
CA ALA A 422 -5.89 12.14 -20.37
C ALA A 422 -6.88 11.00 -20.69
N HIS A 423 -8.05 10.99 -20.06
CA HIS A 423 -9.03 9.91 -20.14
C HIS A 423 -10.31 10.31 -20.89
N HIS A 424 -11.29 9.41 -20.95
CA HIS A 424 -12.56 9.66 -21.63
C HIS A 424 -13.36 10.81 -20.98
N GLU A 425 -14.12 11.53 -21.81
CA GLU A 425 -15.00 12.60 -21.33
C GLU A 425 -15.92 12.13 -20.20
N GLY A 426 -16.19 13.02 -19.27
CA GLY A 426 -17.01 12.71 -18.12
C GLY A 426 -17.65 13.91 -17.46
N VAL A 427 -18.20 13.68 -16.27
CA VAL A 427 -18.79 14.72 -15.41
C VAL A 427 -18.03 14.75 -14.10
N GLU A 428 -17.56 15.93 -13.70
CA GLU A 428 -17.02 16.17 -12.36
C GLU A 428 -18.18 16.21 -11.36
N LEU A 429 -18.23 15.22 -10.49
CA LEU A 429 -19.40 14.91 -9.66
C LEU A 429 -19.68 15.95 -8.56
N LEU A 430 -18.67 16.69 -8.11
CA LEU A 430 -18.85 17.69 -7.04
C LEU A 430 -19.47 18.97 -7.59
N SER A 431 -19.07 19.41 -8.78
CA SER A 431 -19.53 20.64 -9.43
C SER A 431 -20.61 20.45 -10.51
N GLY A 432 -20.71 19.22 -11.06
CA GLY A 432 -21.55 18.94 -12.24
C GLY A 432 -20.95 19.41 -13.58
N GLN A 433 -19.71 19.88 -13.58
CA GLN A 433 -19.04 20.37 -14.79
C GLN A 433 -18.68 19.21 -15.72
N LYS A 434 -18.87 19.40 -17.04
CA LYS A 434 -18.35 18.48 -18.05
C LYS A 434 -16.84 18.62 -18.16
N ILE A 435 -16.15 17.50 -18.25
CA ILE A 435 -14.70 17.42 -18.42
C ILE A 435 -14.41 16.71 -19.74
N HIS A 436 -13.55 17.33 -20.55
CA HIS A 436 -13.12 16.78 -21.84
C HIS A 436 -11.72 16.19 -21.75
N GLN A 437 -11.45 15.25 -22.62
CA GLN A 437 -10.08 14.71 -22.76
C GLN A 437 -9.11 15.85 -23.09
N ASP A 438 -7.88 15.74 -22.59
CA ASP A 438 -6.79 16.71 -22.71
C ASP A 438 -7.06 18.09 -22.07
N GLN A 439 -8.16 18.21 -21.31
CA GLN A 439 -8.44 19.40 -20.51
C GLN A 439 -7.49 19.49 -19.31
N THR A 440 -7.04 20.72 -19.02
CA THR A 440 -6.35 21.00 -17.75
C THR A 440 -7.33 20.94 -16.58
N LEU A 441 -7.03 20.13 -15.58
CA LEU A 441 -7.73 20.08 -14.31
C LEU A 441 -7.01 20.92 -13.29
N GLU A 442 -7.64 21.97 -12.83
CA GLU A 442 -7.18 22.76 -11.68
C GLU A 442 -7.72 22.13 -10.40
N ILE A 443 -6.84 21.87 -9.43
CA ILE A 443 -7.18 21.26 -8.15
C ILE A 443 -6.69 22.20 -7.05
N GLU A 444 -7.64 22.71 -6.28
CA GLU A 444 -7.38 23.60 -5.15
C GLU A 444 -6.41 22.96 -4.15
N ARG A 445 -5.79 23.79 -3.31
CA ARG A 445 -5.04 23.28 -2.14
C ARG A 445 -5.91 22.35 -1.31
N TRP A 446 -5.38 21.22 -0.89
CA TRP A 446 -6.11 20.18 -0.14
C TRP A 446 -7.45 19.81 -0.82
N GLY A 447 -7.48 19.86 -2.15
CA GLY A 447 -8.68 19.67 -2.95
C GLY A 447 -8.80 18.28 -3.56
N VAL A 448 -10.00 17.95 -4.00
CA VAL A 448 -10.33 16.73 -4.74
C VAL A 448 -11.21 17.02 -5.94
N ARG A 449 -10.96 16.35 -7.07
CA ARG A 449 -11.86 16.24 -8.22
C ARG A 449 -12.28 14.79 -8.40
N ILE A 450 -13.55 14.57 -8.72
CA ILE A 450 -14.13 13.24 -8.89
C ILE A 450 -14.86 13.22 -10.24
N ILE A 451 -14.34 12.47 -11.20
CA ILE A 451 -14.86 12.44 -12.55
C ILE A 451 -15.46 11.06 -12.83
N GLU A 452 -16.73 11.01 -13.16
CA GLU A 452 -17.40 9.82 -13.71
C GLU A 452 -17.35 9.89 -15.22
N GLU A 453 -16.69 8.93 -15.84
CA GLU A 453 -16.59 8.85 -17.31
C GLU A 453 -17.93 8.48 -17.94
N ASN A 454 -18.19 9.02 -19.11
CA ASN A 454 -19.33 8.59 -19.93
C ASN A 454 -19.08 7.14 -20.41
N ASN A 455 -20.16 6.38 -20.61
CA ASN A 455 -20.01 5.06 -21.25
C ASN A 455 -19.46 5.24 -22.67
N GLU A 456 -18.56 4.36 -23.09
CA GLU A 456 -18.22 4.22 -24.51
C GLU A 456 -19.53 4.00 -25.29
N GLN A 457 -19.79 4.86 -26.27
CA GLN A 457 -20.89 4.68 -27.23
C GLN A 457 -20.53 3.66 -28.27
#